data_733b8ea6a7ba1314e18834aebf037697
#
_entry.id   733b8ea6a7ba1314e18834aebf037697
#
_cell.length_a   1.000
_cell.length_b   1.000
_cell.length_c   1.000
_cell.angle_alpha   90.00
_cell.angle_beta   90.00
_cell.angle_gamma   90.00
#
_symmetry.space_group_name_H-M   'P 1'
#
loop_
_entity.id
_entity.type
_entity.pdbx_description
1 polymer ?
#
loop_
_entity_poly.entity_id
_entity_poly.type
_entity_poly.pdbx_seq_one_letter_code
_entity_poly.pdbx_strand_id
1 'polypeptide(L)'
;MESEIYSQEDISLAISTITEEFKKEWNGCTLTEIYYAGDDVSAEYQDWAERYNADEVIVLLSSFDTDSPAGNSGLNSDFTYKNWNWILVRTAGGEWKHVDHGY
;
A
#
# COMPACT_ATOMS: atom_id res chain seq x y z
N MET A 1 -6.33 6.69 12.38
CA MET A 1 -5.30 7.29 11.53
C MET A 1 -5.68 8.72 11.22
N GLU A 2 -4.79 9.63 11.51
CA GLU A 2 -5.06 11.06 11.31
C GLU A 2 -4.38 11.57 10.05
N SER A 3 -5.04 12.47 9.34
CA SER A 3 -4.48 13.12 8.16
C SER A 3 -5.12 14.49 7.99
N GLU A 4 -4.31 15.45 7.57
CA GLU A 4 -4.79 16.77 7.16
C GLU A 4 -5.01 16.83 5.64
N ILE A 5 -4.45 15.88 4.92
CA ILE A 5 -4.53 15.83 3.45
C ILE A 5 -5.69 14.95 3.00
N TYR A 6 -5.91 13.83 3.69
CA TYR A 6 -6.90 12.82 3.28
C TYR A 6 -7.94 12.59 4.36
N SER A 7 -9.18 12.36 3.95
CA SER A 7 -10.25 11.98 4.87
C SER A 7 -10.07 10.52 5.29
N GLN A 8 -10.74 10.13 6.37
CA GLN A 8 -10.73 8.74 6.82
C GLN A 8 -11.30 7.81 5.73
N GLU A 9 -12.27 8.29 4.98
CA GLU A 9 -12.83 7.54 3.86
C GLU A 9 -11.79 7.32 2.76
N ASP A 10 -11.01 8.34 2.41
CA ASP A 10 -9.95 8.22 1.41
C ASP A 10 -8.91 7.20 1.82
N ILE A 11 -8.49 7.24 3.07
CA ILE A 11 -7.52 6.30 3.62
C ILE A 11 -8.10 4.88 3.62
N SER A 12 -9.35 4.73 4.02
CA SER A 12 -10.02 3.43 4.04
C SER A 12 -10.13 2.82 2.65
N LEU A 13 -10.41 3.63 1.64
CA LEU A 13 -10.49 3.16 0.25
C LEU A 13 -9.13 2.68 -0.25
N ALA A 14 -8.06 3.40 0.08
CA ALA A 14 -6.70 2.98 -0.28
C ALA A 14 -6.34 1.66 0.40
N ILE A 15 -6.65 1.52 1.67
CA ILE A 15 -6.41 0.28 2.43
C ILE A 15 -7.19 -0.88 1.82
N SER A 16 -8.45 -0.66 1.47
CA SER A 16 -9.29 -1.69 0.85
C SER A 16 -8.72 -2.14 -0.50
N THR A 17 -8.21 -1.20 -1.28
CA THR A 17 -7.60 -1.51 -2.58
C THR A 17 -6.44 -2.49 -2.41
N ILE A 18 -5.55 -2.24 -1.47
CA ILE A 18 -4.41 -3.11 -1.21
C ILE A 18 -4.85 -4.43 -0.59
N THR A 19 -5.78 -4.39 0.36
CA THR A 19 -6.26 -5.60 1.04
C THR A 19 -6.87 -6.59 0.06
N GLU A 20 -7.69 -6.12 -0.87
CA GLU A 20 -8.30 -6.96 -1.88
C GLU A 20 -7.27 -7.53 -2.86
N GLU A 21 -6.33 -6.70 -3.31
CA GLU A 21 -5.27 -7.13 -4.19
C GLU A 21 -4.39 -8.17 -3.52
N PHE A 22 -4.08 -7.98 -2.25
CA PHE A 22 -3.27 -8.90 -1.47
C PHE A 22 -3.91 -10.30 -1.41
N LYS A 23 -5.21 -10.37 -1.20
CA LYS A 23 -5.94 -11.63 -1.16
C LYS A 23 -5.90 -12.38 -2.49
N LYS A 24 -5.89 -11.64 -3.59
CA LYS A 24 -5.95 -12.24 -4.93
C LYS A 24 -4.57 -12.64 -5.47
N GLU A 25 -3.55 -11.86 -5.21
CA GLU A 25 -2.26 -11.99 -5.88
C GLU A 25 -1.11 -12.41 -5.00
N TRP A 26 -1.24 -12.29 -3.69
CA TRP A 26 -0.17 -12.61 -2.75
C TRP A 26 -0.41 -13.96 -2.08
N ASN A 27 -0.48 -15.02 -2.89
CA ASN A 27 -0.67 -16.38 -2.39
C ASN A 27 0.51 -16.78 -1.49
N GLY A 28 0.20 -17.47 -0.40
CA GLY A 28 1.21 -17.87 0.56
C GLY A 28 1.60 -16.78 1.55
N CYS A 29 0.89 -15.65 1.52
CA CYS A 29 1.13 -14.54 2.43
C CYS A 29 -0.15 -14.19 3.18
N THR A 30 0.00 -13.73 4.42
CA THR A 30 -1.12 -13.29 5.27
C THR A 30 -0.85 -11.87 5.74
N LEU A 31 -1.69 -10.94 5.34
CA LEU A 31 -1.59 -9.54 5.76
C LEU A 31 -2.05 -9.43 7.21
N THR A 32 -1.15 -9.00 8.10
CA THR A 32 -1.43 -8.90 9.53
C THR A 32 -1.75 -7.48 9.98
N GLU A 33 -1.20 -6.48 9.28
CA GLU A 33 -1.41 -5.08 9.63
C GLU A 33 -1.25 -4.22 8.38
N ILE A 34 -2.08 -3.18 8.26
CA ILE A 34 -1.91 -2.16 7.22
C ILE A 34 -2.45 -0.83 7.77
N TYR A 35 -1.69 0.25 7.55
CA TYR A 35 -2.05 1.56 8.07
C TYR A 35 -1.44 2.67 7.21
N TYR A 36 -1.97 3.88 7.38
CA TYR A 36 -1.48 5.06 6.67
C TYR A 36 -0.12 5.47 7.23
N ALA A 37 0.84 5.73 6.34
CA ALA A 37 2.21 6.07 6.74
C ALA A 37 2.37 7.49 7.27
N GLY A 38 1.40 8.36 7.01
CA GLY A 38 1.42 9.74 7.49
C GLY A 38 1.55 10.76 6.35
N ASP A 39 1.12 11.99 6.61
CA ASP A 39 1.13 13.06 5.61
C ASP A 39 2.54 13.43 5.17
N ASP A 40 3.50 13.38 6.09
CA ASP A 40 4.89 13.70 5.78
C ASP A 40 5.48 12.72 4.76
N VAL A 41 5.19 11.45 4.92
CA VAL A 41 5.67 10.42 3.99
C VAL A 41 5.00 10.58 2.63
N SER A 42 3.69 10.81 2.60
CA SER A 42 2.98 11.04 1.35
C SER A 42 3.53 12.24 0.59
N ALA A 43 3.87 13.32 1.32
CA ALA A 43 4.45 14.50 0.70
C ALA A 43 5.81 14.22 0.04
N GLU A 44 6.61 13.33 0.62
CA GLU A 44 7.89 12.95 0.05
C GLU A 44 7.76 12.15 -1.24
N TYR A 45 6.61 11.51 -1.45
CA TYR A 45 6.36 10.66 -2.62
C TYR A 45 5.50 11.35 -3.68
N GLN A 46 5.32 12.66 -3.59
CA GLN A 46 4.46 13.40 -4.52
C GLN A 46 4.90 13.27 -5.99
N ASP A 47 6.17 13.08 -6.25
CA ASP A 47 6.68 12.89 -7.60
C ASP A 47 6.15 11.61 -8.26
N TRP A 48 5.71 10.63 -7.47
CA TRP A 48 5.07 9.43 -8.01
C TRP A 48 3.75 9.77 -8.70
N ALA A 49 2.99 10.72 -8.15
CA ALA A 49 1.76 11.17 -8.79
C ALA A 49 2.07 11.79 -10.14
N GLU A 50 3.11 12.61 -10.23
CA GLU A 50 3.53 13.24 -11.48
C GLU A 50 3.93 12.22 -12.53
N ARG A 51 4.65 11.16 -12.14
CA ARG A 51 5.07 10.10 -13.07
C ARG A 51 3.89 9.38 -13.72
N TYR A 52 2.78 9.28 -13.02
CA TYR A 52 1.60 8.55 -13.49
C TYR A 52 0.48 9.47 -13.95
N ASN A 53 0.77 10.77 -14.14
CA ASN A 53 -0.21 11.77 -14.53
C ASN A 53 -1.40 11.82 -13.58
N ALA A 54 -1.13 11.64 -12.30
CA ALA A 54 -2.14 11.66 -11.24
C ALA A 54 -2.00 12.94 -10.43
N ASP A 55 -2.99 13.23 -9.61
CA ASP A 55 -3.02 14.44 -8.79
C ASP A 55 -2.56 14.19 -7.36
N GLU A 56 -2.75 12.98 -6.86
CA GLU A 56 -2.49 12.66 -5.46
C GLU A 56 -1.77 11.34 -5.32
N VAL A 57 -1.01 11.21 -4.22
CA VAL A 57 -0.31 9.97 -3.85
C VAL A 57 -0.59 9.68 -2.38
N ILE A 58 -0.76 8.43 -2.06
CA ILE A 58 -0.87 7.97 -0.67
C ILE A 58 0.08 6.80 -0.45
N VAL A 59 0.73 6.78 0.71
CA VAL A 59 1.65 5.71 1.09
C VAL A 59 1.09 4.99 2.31
N LEU A 60 0.99 3.68 2.21
CA LEU A 60 0.56 2.82 3.30
C LEU A 60 1.73 1.96 3.76
N LEU A 61 1.74 1.61 5.03
CA LEU A 61 2.70 0.66 5.60
C LEU A 61 1.97 -0.58 6.06
N SER A 62 2.61 -1.71 5.92
CA SER A 62 1.99 -2.98 6.31
C SER A 62 3.00 -3.95 6.88
N SER A 63 2.47 -4.97 7.55
CA SER A 63 3.21 -6.15 7.95
C SER A 63 2.47 -7.37 7.42
N PHE A 64 3.22 -8.36 6.99
CA PHE A 64 2.60 -9.62 6.53
C PHE A 64 3.54 -10.79 6.79
N ASP A 65 2.94 -11.96 6.94
CA ASP A 65 3.66 -13.21 7.14
C ASP A 65 3.65 -14.01 5.86
N THR A 66 4.74 -14.71 5.59
CA THR A 66 4.80 -15.65 4.47
C THR A 66 4.70 -17.07 5.01
N ASP A 67 3.92 -17.89 4.30
CA ASP A 67 3.84 -19.33 4.59
C ASP A 67 4.87 -20.07 3.76
N SER A 68 5.16 -21.30 4.11
CA SER A 68 6.08 -22.14 3.35
C SER A 68 5.28 -23.15 2.54
N PRO A 69 5.43 -23.20 1.21
CA PRO A 69 6.22 -22.28 0.40
C PRO A 69 5.50 -20.94 0.19
N ALA A 70 6.25 -19.85 0.13
CA ALA A 70 5.69 -18.52 -0.07
C ALA A 70 5.25 -18.24 -1.50
N GLY A 71 5.04 -19.27 -2.28
CA GLY A 71 4.68 -19.12 -3.68
C GLY A 71 5.84 -18.63 -4.52
N ASN A 72 5.54 -17.89 -5.56
CA ASN A 72 6.51 -17.48 -6.56
C ASN A 72 6.79 -15.98 -6.54
N SER A 73 6.58 -15.31 -5.42
CA SER A 73 6.79 -13.88 -5.31
C SER A 73 8.24 -13.48 -4.96
N GLY A 74 9.14 -14.45 -4.84
CA GLY A 74 10.53 -14.18 -4.53
C GLY A 74 10.80 -13.84 -3.06
N LEU A 75 9.82 -14.01 -2.20
CA LEU A 75 9.94 -13.73 -0.78
C LEU A 75 10.46 -14.95 -0.02
N ASN A 76 11.07 -14.70 1.13
CA ASN A 76 11.50 -15.79 2.02
C ASN A 76 10.28 -16.50 2.60
N SER A 77 10.37 -17.82 2.74
CA SER A 77 9.32 -18.63 3.36
C SER A 77 9.35 -18.46 4.88
N ASP A 78 8.19 -18.58 5.52
CA ASP A 78 8.07 -18.52 6.99
C ASP A 78 8.73 -17.28 7.60
N PHE A 79 8.50 -16.13 6.97
CA PHE A 79 9.12 -14.88 7.38
C PHE A 79 8.06 -13.80 7.58
N THR A 80 8.33 -12.87 8.52
CA THR A 80 7.47 -11.71 8.75
C THR A 80 8.11 -10.47 8.16
N TYR A 81 7.45 -9.85 7.21
CA TYR A 81 7.88 -8.58 6.64
C TYR A 81 7.17 -7.44 7.34
N LYS A 82 7.94 -6.45 7.81
CA LYS A 82 7.41 -5.27 8.50
C LYS A 82 7.79 -4.01 7.74
N ASN A 83 6.98 -2.98 7.89
CA ASN A 83 7.20 -1.68 7.25
C ASN A 83 7.28 -1.77 5.73
N TRP A 84 6.49 -2.65 5.16
CA TRP A 84 6.39 -2.80 3.72
C TRP A 84 5.53 -1.69 3.15
N ASN A 85 6.09 -0.91 2.24
CA ASN A 85 5.41 0.26 1.66
C ASN A 85 4.52 -0.12 0.50
N TRP A 86 3.37 0.55 0.41
CA TRP A 86 2.47 0.47 -0.73
C TRP A 86 2.23 1.88 -1.22
N ILE A 87 2.49 2.14 -2.49
CA ILE A 87 2.33 3.47 -3.09
C ILE A 87 1.16 3.43 -4.06
N LEU A 88 0.18 4.31 -3.82
CA LEU A 88 -1.01 4.42 -4.66
C LEU A 88 -1.15 5.86 -5.13
N VAL A 89 -1.68 6.03 -6.33
CA VAL A 89 -1.95 7.36 -6.89
C VAL A 89 -3.39 7.42 -7.38
N ARG A 90 -3.92 8.64 -7.50
CA ARG A 90 -5.24 8.86 -8.10
C ARG A 90 -5.32 10.26 -8.72
N THR A 91 -6.23 10.44 -9.68
CA THR A 91 -6.67 11.75 -10.10
C THR A 91 -7.72 12.24 -9.10
N ALA A 92 -7.87 13.55 -8.97
CA ALA A 92 -8.82 14.12 -8.01
C ALA A 92 -10.22 13.55 -8.22
N GLY A 93 -10.79 12.98 -7.16
CA GLY A 93 -12.11 12.34 -7.21
C GLY A 93 -12.13 10.96 -7.84
N GLY A 94 -10.99 10.42 -8.27
CA GLY A 94 -10.89 9.10 -8.88
C GLY A 94 -10.58 8.01 -7.88
N GLU A 95 -10.41 6.80 -8.38
CA GLU A 95 -10.07 5.64 -7.57
C GLU A 95 -8.56 5.53 -7.35
N TRP A 96 -8.18 5.01 -6.19
CA TRP A 96 -6.78 4.74 -5.90
C TRP A 96 -6.26 3.61 -6.79
N LYS A 97 -5.05 3.78 -7.29
CA LYS A 97 -4.39 2.81 -8.15
C LYS A 97 -3.03 2.47 -7.55
N HIS A 98 -2.79 1.20 -7.27
CA HIS A 98 -1.52 0.71 -6.76
C HIS A 98 -0.46 0.75 -7.87
N VAL A 99 0.65 1.43 -7.64
CA VAL A 99 1.70 1.61 -8.65
C VAL A 99 3.05 1.04 -8.25
N ASP A 100 3.32 0.91 -6.95
CA ASP A 100 4.59 0.32 -6.49
C ASP A 100 4.48 -0.15 -5.05
N HIS A 101 5.43 -0.97 -4.64
CA HIS A 101 5.52 -1.48 -3.27
C HIS A 101 6.97 -1.90 -2.98
N GLY A 102 7.28 -2.14 -1.71
CA GLY A 102 8.59 -2.60 -1.26
C GLY A 102 9.03 -1.92 0.02
N TYR A 103 10.30 -2.06 0.35
CA TYR A 103 10.87 -1.40 1.53
C TYR A 103 11.30 0.03 1.22
#